data_4521ea5983d87ca8c30e604e91683f31
#
_entry.id   4521ea5983d87ca8c30e604e91683f31
#
_cell.length_a   1.000
_cell.length_b   1.000
_cell.length_c   1.000
_cell.angle_alpha   90.00
_cell.angle_beta   90.00
_cell.angle_gamma   90.00
#
_symmetry.space_group_name_H-M   'P 1'
#
loop_
_entity.id
_entity.type
_entity.pdbx_description
1 polymer ?
#
loop_
_entity_poly.entity_id
_entity_poly.type
_entity_poly.pdbx_seq_one_letter_code
_entity_poly.pdbx_strand_id
1 'polypeptide(L)'
;MSFYYWLSTDILDGLKNEAHWHFDFTNDRIRLNANENWHVGLVQATLPSCIINTAGLWISVQLDDYQREIVRFPDESVWSIKALISLADRMASHTALLQFLNKAAPYIKVTYSETTKRAFVTIDEGDDIAVNFSPALLSKLGFDSSLTFRSGQRYTGLTIPNPFVKDEHYLFVSNLVEPSKFDGEVLPIMDNFVIKFDERNTNRELVGSRLLNLYEPQHIKYLPVNVSSFNKLEFSVLNERFLPVRFCDEIGSLLFLFHFKKI
;
A
#
# COMPACT_ATOMS: atom_id res chain seq x y z
N MET A 1 10.67 26.92 24.94
CA MET A 1 11.29 27.12 23.60
C MET A 1 10.68 26.09 22.68
N SER A 2 10.35 26.47 21.43
CA SER A 2 9.85 25.54 20.43
C SER A 2 10.32 25.97 19.06
N PHE A 3 10.42 25.05 18.11
CA PHE A 3 10.77 25.32 16.72
C PHE A 3 10.19 24.25 15.79
N TYR A 4 10.02 24.62 14.51
CA TYR A 4 9.62 23.73 13.45
C TYR A 4 10.83 23.33 12.61
N TYR A 5 10.85 22.07 12.17
CA TYR A 5 11.89 21.54 11.31
C TYR A 5 11.28 20.84 10.10
N TRP A 6 11.68 21.29 8.92
CA TRP A 6 11.33 20.66 7.67
C TRP A 6 12.40 19.67 7.24
N LEU A 7 11.98 18.47 6.93
CA LEU A 7 12.82 17.44 6.37
C LEU A 7 12.34 17.11 4.97
N SER A 8 13.22 17.25 3.99
CA SER A 8 12.97 16.83 2.60
C SER A 8 13.81 15.61 2.28
N THR A 9 13.18 14.60 1.70
CA THR A 9 13.89 13.45 1.17
C THR A 9 14.16 13.69 -0.31
N ASP A 10 15.40 13.93 -0.70
CA ASP A 10 15.80 13.78 -2.08
C ASP A 10 16.03 12.28 -2.33
N ILE A 11 15.04 11.63 -2.96
CA ILE A 11 15.02 10.17 -3.16
C ILE A 11 16.03 9.72 -4.22
N LEU A 12 16.97 10.56 -4.58
CA LEU A 12 17.98 10.25 -5.60
C LEU A 12 19.07 9.28 -5.12
N ASP A 13 19.21 9.02 -3.83
CA ASP A 13 20.25 8.14 -3.28
C ASP A 13 19.74 6.75 -2.90
N GLY A 14 19.33 5.96 -3.88
CA GLY A 14 19.64 4.53 -3.91
C GLY A 14 18.68 3.54 -3.24
N LEU A 15 17.71 3.93 -2.43
CA LEU A 15 16.68 3.03 -1.87
C LEU A 15 15.36 3.18 -2.60
N LYS A 16 15.35 2.71 -3.82
CA LYS A 16 14.31 3.01 -4.83
C LYS A 16 12.89 2.57 -4.49
N ASN A 17 12.61 1.79 -3.46
CA ASN A 17 11.27 1.22 -3.29
C ASN A 17 10.82 0.97 -1.86
N GLU A 18 11.64 1.29 -0.85
CA GLU A 18 11.27 1.06 0.54
C GLU A 18 11.10 2.40 1.27
N ALA A 19 10.03 2.52 2.06
CA ALA A 19 9.76 3.68 2.87
C ALA A 19 10.68 3.72 4.11
N HIS A 20 11.96 3.80 3.86
CA HIS A 20 12.99 3.87 4.91
C HIS A 20 14.06 4.87 4.50
N TRP A 21 14.25 5.92 5.31
CA TRP A 21 15.15 7.03 5.01
C TRP A 21 16.13 7.26 6.16
N HIS A 22 17.35 7.60 5.79
CA HIS A 22 18.40 7.98 6.72
C HIS A 22 18.80 9.43 6.46
N PHE A 23 18.89 10.22 7.52
CA PHE A 23 19.35 11.59 7.49
C PHE A 23 20.51 11.75 8.46
N ASP A 24 21.60 12.34 8.02
CA ASP A 24 22.75 12.65 8.84
C ASP A 24 22.75 14.14 9.17
N PHE A 25 22.56 14.46 10.45
CA PHE A 25 22.55 15.83 10.96
C PHE A 25 23.92 16.28 11.47
N THR A 26 25.00 15.53 11.22
CA THR A 26 26.33 15.88 11.72
C THR A 26 26.79 17.26 11.27
N ASN A 27 26.29 17.75 10.12
CA ASN A 27 26.57 19.08 9.59
C ASN A 27 25.49 20.11 9.92
N ASP A 28 24.32 19.72 10.38
CA ASP A 28 23.23 20.61 10.76
C ASP A 28 23.31 20.96 12.25
N ARG A 29 23.17 22.25 12.57
CA ARG A 29 23.40 22.79 13.92
C ARG A 29 22.22 22.62 14.88
N ILE A 30 21.34 21.65 14.67
CA ILE A 30 20.28 21.38 15.62
C ILE A 30 20.89 20.64 16.82
N ARG A 31 21.14 21.38 17.89
CA ARG A 31 21.62 20.83 19.15
C ARG A 31 20.50 20.89 20.17
N LEU A 32 19.90 19.77 20.48
CA LEU A 32 19.07 19.63 21.66
C LEU A 32 20.00 19.44 22.87
N ASN A 33 19.74 20.19 23.93
CA ASN A 33 20.49 19.99 25.17
C ASN A 33 19.99 18.69 25.83
N ALA A 34 20.88 17.75 26.05
CA ALA A 34 20.60 16.46 26.69
C ALA A 34 20.03 16.56 28.11
N ASN A 35 20.25 17.70 28.78
CA ASN A 35 19.71 17.96 30.11
C ASN A 35 18.29 18.58 30.10
N GLU A 36 17.70 18.71 28.93
CA GLU A 36 16.36 19.31 28.75
C GLU A 36 15.38 18.28 28.23
N ASN A 37 14.13 18.36 28.73
CA ASN A 37 13.07 17.47 28.29
C ASN A 37 12.48 18.00 26.97
N TRP A 38 12.92 17.43 25.86
CA TRP A 38 12.39 17.75 24.56
C TRP A 38 11.32 16.74 24.11
N HIS A 39 10.28 17.26 23.49
CA HIS A 39 9.22 16.47 22.85
C HIS A 39 9.15 16.84 21.37
N VAL A 40 8.86 15.86 20.54
CA VAL A 40 8.66 16.04 19.11
C VAL A 40 7.30 15.51 18.68
N GLY A 41 6.67 16.18 17.74
CA GLY A 41 5.43 15.73 17.10
C GLY A 41 5.50 15.92 15.59
N LEU A 42 4.92 14.98 14.85
CA LEU A 42 4.71 15.11 13.42
C LEU A 42 3.54 16.07 13.20
N VAL A 43 3.79 17.14 12.45
CA VAL A 43 2.79 18.16 12.12
C VAL A 43 2.17 17.90 10.77
N GLN A 44 3.01 17.49 9.82
CA GLN A 44 2.62 17.27 8.44
C GLN A 44 3.56 16.29 7.77
N ALA A 45 3.02 15.46 6.89
CA ALA A 45 3.81 14.63 6.00
C ALA A 45 3.19 14.67 4.59
N THR A 46 4.03 14.71 3.58
CA THR A 46 3.61 14.44 2.21
C THR A 46 3.99 13.01 1.87
N LEU A 47 3.01 12.21 1.48
CA LEU A 47 3.20 10.81 1.12
C LEU A 47 2.97 10.65 -0.39
N PRO A 48 3.77 9.84 -1.08
CA PRO A 48 3.51 9.56 -2.47
C PRO A 48 2.19 8.80 -2.62
N SER A 49 1.42 9.14 -3.64
CA SER A 49 0.19 8.42 -3.98
C SER A 49 0.45 7.06 -4.66
N CYS A 50 1.71 6.71 -4.84
CA CYS A 50 2.12 5.52 -5.58
C CYS A 50 2.50 4.33 -4.68
N ILE A 51 1.76 4.13 -3.59
CA ILE A 51 1.93 2.93 -2.75
C ILE A 51 1.61 1.69 -3.60
N ILE A 52 2.55 0.74 -3.66
CA ILE A 52 2.33 -0.54 -4.33
C ILE A 52 1.34 -1.36 -3.50
N ASN A 53 0.18 -1.61 -4.07
CA ASN A 53 -0.90 -2.33 -3.41
C ASN A 53 -1.32 -3.62 -4.15
N THR A 54 -0.59 -4.01 -5.20
CA THR A 54 -0.79 -5.25 -5.96
C THR A 54 0.25 -6.32 -5.66
N ALA A 55 1.25 -6.01 -4.84
CA ALA A 55 2.30 -6.96 -4.47
C ALA A 55 1.71 -8.24 -3.85
N GLY A 56 2.17 -9.38 -4.34
CA GLY A 56 1.73 -10.69 -3.87
C GLY A 56 0.34 -11.14 -4.34
N LEU A 57 -0.36 -10.36 -5.18
CA LEU A 57 -1.57 -10.82 -5.84
C LEU A 57 -1.24 -11.86 -6.91
N TRP A 58 -2.13 -12.83 -7.07
CA TRP A 58 -1.97 -13.88 -8.08
C TRP A 58 -3.31 -14.46 -8.50
N ILE A 59 -3.31 -15.06 -9.71
CA ILE A 59 -4.36 -15.91 -10.24
C ILE A 59 -3.73 -17.25 -10.58
N SER A 60 -4.41 -18.34 -10.26
CA SER A 60 -4.00 -19.67 -10.67
C SER A 60 -5.15 -20.41 -11.33
N VAL A 61 -4.81 -21.20 -12.35
CA VAL A 61 -5.75 -22.09 -13.04
C VAL A 61 -5.28 -23.52 -12.83
N GLN A 62 -6.22 -24.37 -12.46
CA GLN A 62 -6.03 -25.80 -12.31
C GLN A 62 -6.85 -26.51 -13.36
N LEU A 63 -6.19 -27.21 -14.28
CA LEU A 63 -6.79 -27.93 -15.41
C LEU A 63 -7.15 -29.35 -15.05
N ASP A 64 -6.35 -30.00 -14.25
CA ASP A 64 -6.53 -31.35 -13.71
C ASP A 64 -5.89 -31.37 -12.33
N ASP A 65 -6.02 -32.46 -11.61
CA ASP A 65 -5.47 -32.59 -10.24
C ASP A 65 -3.95 -32.36 -10.14
N TYR A 66 -3.23 -32.27 -11.26
CA TYR A 66 -1.77 -32.22 -11.31
C TYR A 66 -1.17 -30.96 -11.95
N GLN A 67 -1.94 -30.12 -12.64
CA GLN A 67 -1.39 -28.91 -13.27
C GLN A 67 -1.96 -27.64 -12.64
N ARG A 68 -1.07 -26.88 -12.01
CA ARG A 68 -1.39 -25.59 -11.44
C ARG A 68 -0.42 -24.53 -11.96
N GLU A 69 -0.93 -23.63 -12.78
CA GLU A 69 -0.17 -22.46 -13.18
C GLU A 69 -0.55 -21.24 -12.33
N ILE A 70 0.46 -20.47 -11.94
CA ILE A 70 0.28 -19.28 -11.13
C ILE A 70 0.85 -18.08 -11.88
N VAL A 71 -0.01 -17.12 -12.18
CA VAL A 71 0.38 -15.82 -12.71
C VAL A 71 0.36 -14.79 -11.60
N ARG A 72 1.50 -14.17 -11.34
CA ARG A 72 1.66 -13.12 -10.33
C ARG A 72 1.39 -11.76 -10.95
N PHE A 73 0.75 -10.90 -10.19
CA PHE A 73 0.55 -9.51 -10.57
C PHE A 73 1.88 -8.75 -10.51
N PRO A 74 2.09 -7.79 -11.40
CA PRO A 74 3.20 -6.86 -11.27
C PRO A 74 3.02 -6.01 -10.00
N ASP A 75 4.13 -5.55 -9.45
CA ASP A 75 4.12 -4.63 -8.31
C ASP A 75 3.72 -3.23 -8.80
N GLU A 76 2.43 -2.95 -8.82
CA GLU A 76 1.84 -1.70 -9.29
C GLU A 76 1.04 -0.98 -8.19
N SER A 77 0.83 0.30 -8.38
CA SER A 77 -0.05 1.13 -7.55
C SER A 77 -1.38 1.33 -8.25
N VAL A 78 -2.46 0.83 -7.65
CA VAL A 78 -3.82 0.88 -8.21
C VAL A 78 -4.74 1.64 -7.27
N TRP A 79 -5.25 2.80 -7.73
CA TRP A 79 -6.03 3.73 -6.91
C TRP A 79 -7.51 3.85 -7.33
N SER A 80 -7.93 3.15 -8.36
CA SER A 80 -9.32 3.18 -8.80
C SER A 80 -9.89 1.78 -9.01
N ILE A 81 -11.20 1.63 -8.83
CA ILE A 81 -11.91 0.38 -9.11
C ILE A 81 -11.70 -0.03 -10.57
N LYS A 82 -11.78 0.92 -11.52
CA LYS A 82 -11.58 0.64 -12.95
C LYS A 82 -10.18 0.09 -13.24
N ALA A 83 -9.14 0.69 -12.64
CA ALA A 83 -7.77 0.22 -12.81
C ALA A 83 -7.59 -1.18 -12.20
N LEU A 84 -8.14 -1.44 -11.02
CA LEU A 84 -8.11 -2.76 -10.39
C LEU A 84 -8.79 -3.82 -11.27
N ILE A 85 -9.98 -3.53 -11.77
CA ILE A 85 -10.73 -4.46 -12.64
C ILE A 85 -9.98 -4.71 -13.96
N SER A 86 -9.45 -3.63 -14.59
CA SER A 86 -8.67 -3.75 -15.83
C SER A 86 -7.40 -4.58 -15.62
N LEU A 87 -6.70 -4.38 -14.50
CA LEU A 87 -5.52 -5.17 -14.16
C LEU A 87 -5.90 -6.64 -13.94
N ALA A 88 -6.96 -6.90 -13.16
CA ALA A 88 -7.42 -8.26 -12.89
C ALA A 88 -7.87 -8.98 -14.17
N ASP A 89 -8.58 -8.31 -15.08
CA ASP A 89 -9.02 -8.84 -16.38
C ASP A 89 -7.81 -9.16 -17.29
N ARG A 90 -6.84 -8.24 -17.37
CA ARG A 90 -5.59 -8.45 -18.11
C ARG A 90 -4.82 -9.66 -17.60
N MET A 91 -4.67 -9.80 -16.28
CA MET A 91 -3.96 -10.92 -15.66
C MET A 91 -4.71 -12.23 -15.82
N ALA A 92 -6.05 -12.23 -15.74
CA ALA A 92 -6.90 -13.39 -16.00
C ALA A 92 -6.77 -13.85 -17.47
N SER A 93 -6.79 -12.92 -18.42
CA SER A 93 -6.58 -13.21 -19.83
C SER A 93 -5.18 -13.74 -20.11
N HIS A 94 -4.16 -13.21 -19.44
CA HIS A 94 -2.78 -13.70 -19.57
C HIS A 94 -2.63 -15.12 -19.02
N THR A 95 -3.29 -15.43 -17.91
CA THR A 95 -3.32 -16.79 -17.34
C THR A 95 -3.92 -17.78 -18.35
N ALA A 96 -5.00 -17.38 -19.01
CA ALA A 96 -5.59 -18.18 -20.08
C ALA A 96 -4.62 -18.41 -21.26
N LEU A 97 -3.83 -17.42 -21.66
CA LEU A 97 -2.88 -17.52 -22.78
C LEU A 97 -1.67 -18.44 -22.50
N LEU A 98 -1.17 -18.51 -21.27
CA LEU A 98 -0.03 -19.37 -20.93
C LEU A 98 -0.35 -20.87 -21.03
N GLN A 99 -1.61 -21.25 -20.94
CA GLN A 99 -2.06 -22.64 -21.07
C GLN A 99 -2.25 -23.08 -22.51
N PHE A 100 -2.06 -22.19 -23.48
CA PHE A 100 -2.41 -22.40 -24.88
C PHE A 100 -1.48 -23.32 -25.67
N LEU A 101 -0.45 -23.86 -25.08
CA LEU A 101 0.46 -24.70 -25.88
C LEU A 101 -0.18 -26.02 -26.33
N ASN A 102 -1.36 -26.43 -25.82
CA ASN A 102 -2.00 -27.68 -26.27
C ASN A 102 -3.53 -27.82 -26.25
N LYS A 103 -4.35 -26.86 -25.74
CA LYS A 103 -5.83 -26.96 -25.73
C LYS A 103 -6.50 -25.57 -25.70
N ALA A 104 -7.77 -25.49 -26.10
CA ALA A 104 -8.58 -24.28 -26.02
C ALA A 104 -8.71 -23.82 -24.54
N ALA A 105 -8.03 -22.75 -24.19
CA ALA A 105 -8.10 -22.22 -22.84
C ALA A 105 -9.45 -21.52 -22.59
N PRO A 106 -10.00 -21.65 -21.40
CA PRO A 106 -11.22 -20.96 -21.06
C PRO A 106 -10.97 -19.45 -21.05
N TYR A 107 -11.91 -18.71 -21.57
CA TYR A 107 -11.88 -17.27 -21.48
C TYR A 107 -12.32 -16.86 -20.08
N ILE A 108 -11.43 -16.23 -19.33
CA ILE A 108 -11.72 -15.69 -18.01
C ILE A 108 -11.86 -14.18 -18.15
N LYS A 109 -13.01 -13.66 -17.76
CA LYS A 109 -13.31 -12.24 -17.85
C LYS A 109 -13.66 -11.65 -16.49
N VAL A 110 -13.00 -10.55 -16.14
CA VAL A 110 -13.30 -9.76 -14.95
C VAL A 110 -13.93 -8.44 -15.38
N THR A 111 -15.13 -8.15 -14.91
CA THR A 111 -15.89 -6.94 -15.29
C THR A 111 -16.44 -6.23 -14.07
N TYR A 112 -16.87 -4.98 -14.24
CA TYR A 112 -17.51 -4.17 -13.22
C TYR A 112 -18.81 -3.58 -13.75
N SER A 113 -19.84 -3.56 -12.92
CA SER A 113 -21.10 -2.90 -13.23
C SER A 113 -21.23 -1.60 -12.44
N GLU A 114 -21.32 -0.50 -13.15
CA GLU A 114 -21.57 0.81 -12.55
C GLU A 114 -22.95 0.89 -11.88
N THR A 115 -23.91 0.12 -12.37
CA THR A 115 -25.27 0.10 -11.80
C THR A 115 -25.33 -0.63 -10.47
N THR A 116 -24.74 -1.82 -10.39
CA THR A 116 -24.76 -2.64 -9.17
C THR A 116 -23.59 -2.37 -8.25
N LYS A 117 -22.58 -1.62 -8.71
CA LYS A 117 -21.30 -1.37 -8.00
C LYS A 117 -20.61 -2.67 -7.58
N ARG A 118 -20.68 -3.71 -8.43
CA ARG A 118 -20.11 -5.04 -8.16
C ARG A 118 -19.15 -5.47 -9.25
N ALA A 119 -18.13 -6.24 -8.86
CA ALA A 119 -17.30 -6.98 -9.79
C ALA A 119 -17.98 -8.31 -10.17
N PHE A 120 -17.70 -8.76 -11.38
CA PHE A 120 -18.13 -10.04 -11.90
C PHE A 120 -16.92 -10.80 -12.45
N VAL A 121 -16.88 -12.09 -12.19
CA VAL A 121 -15.96 -13.03 -12.83
C VAL A 121 -16.81 -14.02 -13.63
N THR A 122 -16.51 -14.12 -14.92
CA THR A 122 -17.17 -15.06 -15.84
C THR A 122 -16.08 -15.98 -16.40
N ILE A 123 -16.35 -17.27 -16.41
CA ILE A 123 -15.50 -18.27 -17.04
C ILE A 123 -16.37 -18.99 -18.06
N ASP A 124 -15.93 -19.01 -19.31
CA ASP A 124 -16.65 -19.64 -20.38
C ASP A 124 -16.83 -21.15 -20.15
N GLU A 125 -17.83 -21.73 -20.84
CA GLU A 125 -18.03 -23.18 -20.86
C GLU A 125 -16.81 -23.88 -21.48
N GLY A 126 -16.38 -24.95 -20.86
CA GLY A 126 -15.20 -25.73 -21.29
C GLY A 126 -14.94 -26.90 -20.35
N ASP A 127 -13.73 -27.44 -20.42
CA ASP A 127 -13.25 -28.48 -19.50
C ASP A 127 -13.44 -28.04 -18.03
N ASP A 128 -13.57 -28.99 -17.09
CA ASP A 128 -13.78 -28.69 -15.66
C ASP A 128 -12.53 -28.01 -15.08
N ILE A 129 -12.53 -26.70 -15.17
CA ILE A 129 -11.42 -25.84 -14.79
C ILE A 129 -11.75 -25.12 -13.49
N ALA A 130 -10.84 -25.18 -12.53
CA ALA A 130 -10.89 -24.40 -11.33
C ALA A 130 -9.93 -23.21 -11.44
N VAL A 131 -10.46 -22.00 -11.22
CA VAL A 131 -9.70 -20.75 -11.20
C VAL A 131 -9.69 -20.22 -9.77
N ASN A 132 -8.52 -19.99 -9.23
CA ASN A 132 -8.33 -19.44 -7.89
C ASN A 132 -7.64 -18.09 -7.98
N PHE A 133 -8.14 -17.13 -7.25
CA PHE A 133 -7.52 -15.83 -7.02
C PHE A 133 -6.91 -15.81 -5.62
N SER A 134 -5.84 -15.06 -5.43
CA SER A 134 -5.30 -14.85 -4.07
C SER A 134 -6.38 -14.29 -3.14
N PRO A 135 -6.39 -14.67 -1.85
CA PRO A 135 -7.39 -14.15 -0.89
C PRO A 135 -7.44 -12.62 -0.86
N ALA A 136 -6.29 -11.97 -0.99
CA ALA A 136 -6.20 -10.52 -1.05
C ALA A 136 -6.87 -9.95 -2.33
N LEU A 137 -6.70 -10.60 -3.50
CA LEU A 137 -7.36 -10.19 -4.74
C LEU A 137 -8.87 -10.37 -4.65
N LEU A 138 -9.33 -11.52 -4.12
CA LEU A 138 -10.76 -11.76 -3.89
C LEU A 138 -11.38 -10.67 -3.02
N SER A 139 -10.74 -10.35 -1.91
CA SER A 139 -11.19 -9.28 -1.01
C SER A 139 -11.22 -7.92 -1.71
N LYS A 140 -10.19 -7.57 -2.48
CA LYS A 140 -10.15 -6.30 -3.26
C LYS A 140 -11.26 -6.23 -4.32
N LEU A 141 -11.60 -7.35 -4.94
CA LEU A 141 -12.69 -7.45 -5.91
C LEU A 141 -14.08 -7.58 -5.26
N GLY A 142 -14.14 -7.71 -3.94
CA GLY A 142 -15.38 -7.80 -3.18
C GLY A 142 -15.99 -9.20 -3.12
N PHE A 143 -15.20 -10.26 -3.37
CA PHE A 143 -15.61 -11.66 -3.21
C PHE A 143 -15.23 -12.21 -1.84
N ASP A 144 -15.79 -13.37 -1.51
CA ASP A 144 -15.34 -14.16 -0.36
C ASP A 144 -13.90 -14.65 -0.58
N SER A 145 -13.05 -14.56 0.46
CA SER A 145 -11.62 -14.87 0.38
C SER A 145 -11.30 -16.35 0.14
N SER A 146 -12.29 -17.23 0.24
CA SER A 146 -12.16 -18.68 0.02
C SER A 146 -12.79 -19.17 -1.29
N LEU A 147 -13.29 -18.24 -2.14
CA LEU A 147 -14.03 -18.60 -3.34
C LEU A 147 -13.10 -19.18 -4.42
N THR A 148 -13.54 -20.30 -4.99
CA THR A 148 -12.97 -20.90 -6.20
C THR A 148 -13.98 -20.75 -7.35
N PHE A 149 -13.53 -20.24 -8.48
CA PHE A 149 -14.35 -20.08 -9.68
C PHE A 149 -14.27 -21.33 -10.55
N ARG A 150 -15.39 -21.70 -11.18
CA ARG A 150 -15.48 -22.86 -12.09
C ARG A 150 -16.00 -22.44 -13.46
N SER A 151 -15.65 -23.23 -14.49
CA SER A 151 -16.11 -23.04 -15.87
C SER A 151 -17.65 -23.03 -15.98
N GLY A 152 -18.16 -22.34 -16.99
CA GLY A 152 -19.61 -22.25 -17.27
C GLY A 152 -20.39 -21.39 -16.27
N GLN A 153 -19.73 -20.66 -15.37
CA GLN A 153 -20.41 -19.91 -14.32
C GLN A 153 -20.02 -18.42 -14.32
N ARG A 154 -20.98 -17.62 -13.87
CA ARG A 154 -20.77 -16.20 -13.59
C ARG A 154 -20.92 -15.93 -12.09
N TYR A 155 -19.91 -15.31 -11.53
CA TYR A 155 -19.85 -14.97 -10.11
C TYR A 155 -19.98 -13.47 -9.90
N THR A 156 -20.67 -13.09 -8.83
CA THR A 156 -20.91 -11.69 -8.47
C THR A 156 -20.26 -11.39 -7.12
N GLY A 157 -19.48 -10.32 -7.03
CA GLY A 157 -18.91 -9.86 -5.78
C GLY A 157 -19.97 -9.52 -4.73
N LEU A 158 -19.69 -9.84 -3.47
CA LEU A 158 -20.60 -9.59 -2.34
C LEU A 158 -20.56 -8.13 -1.87
N THR A 159 -19.41 -7.49 -2.04
CA THR A 159 -19.20 -6.09 -1.65
C THR A 159 -18.73 -5.25 -2.82
N ILE A 160 -18.68 -3.94 -2.65
CA ILE A 160 -18.09 -3.01 -3.64
C ILE A 160 -16.59 -3.30 -3.72
N PRO A 161 -15.99 -3.43 -4.93
CA PRO A 161 -14.55 -3.58 -5.07
C PRO A 161 -13.81 -2.40 -4.45
N ASN A 162 -12.68 -2.69 -3.80
CA ASN A 162 -11.82 -1.69 -3.21
C ASN A 162 -10.35 -2.02 -3.52
N PRO A 163 -9.59 -1.13 -4.18
CA PRO A 163 -8.16 -1.33 -4.41
C PRO A 163 -7.36 -1.53 -3.12
N PHE A 164 -7.87 -1.01 -2.01
CA PHE A 164 -7.32 -1.21 -0.67
C PHE A 164 -8.15 -2.22 0.10
N VAL A 165 -7.50 -3.17 0.77
CA VAL A 165 -8.19 -4.15 1.63
C VAL A 165 -8.49 -3.48 2.95
N LYS A 166 -9.70 -2.95 3.13
CA LYS A 166 -10.16 -2.20 4.31
C LYS A 166 -9.27 -0.97 4.60
N ASP A 167 -9.57 -0.26 5.68
CA ASP A 167 -8.77 0.86 6.16
C ASP A 167 -7.36 0.36 6.50
N GLU A 168 -6.42 0.49 5.57
CA GLU A 168 -5.03 0.11 5.80
C GLU A 168 -4.41 1.12 6.75
N HIS A 169 -3.90 0.60 7.87
CA HIS A 169 -3.17 1.40 8.85
C HIS A 169 -1.69 1.46 8.48
N TYR A 170 -1.14 2.65 8.53
CA TYR A 170 0.26 2.92 8.32
C TYR A 170 0.85 3.58 9.56
N LEU A 171 2.08 3.22 9.87
CA LEU A 171 2.80 3.69 11.04
C LEU A 171 4.00 4.54 10.61
N PHE A 172 4.08 5.76 11.12
CA PHE A 172 5.31 6.55 11.06
C PHE A 172 6.23 6.14 12.21
N VAL A 173 7.38 5.59 11.88
CA VAL A 173 8.37 5.09 12.82
C VAL A 173 9.65 5.90 12.69
N SER A 174 10.21 6.35 13.79
CA SER A 174 11.46 7.11 13.79
C SER A 174 12.25 6.91 15.07
N ASN A 175 13.57 6.80 14.96
CA ASN A 175 14.49 6.76 16.09
C ASN A 175 14.54 8.07 16.90
N LEU A 176 13.85 9.13 16.46
CA LEU A 176 13.69 10.37 17.22
C LEU A 176 12.96 10.17 18.54
N VAL A 177 12.07 9.17 18.62
CA VAL A 177 11.21 8.95 19.77
C VAL A 177 11.57 7.64 20.48
N GLU A 178 11.24 7.59 21.77
CA GLU A 178 11.43 6.35 22.52
C GLU A 178 10.48 5.26 22.05
N PRO A 179 10.96 4.00 21.98
CA PRO A 179 10.11 2.88 21.60
C PRO A 179 8.94 2.68 22.55
N SER A 180 7.78 2.42 22.01
CA SER A 180 6.56 2.09 22.74
C SER A 180 6.00 0.73 22.29
N LYS A 181 5.21 0.08 23.16
CA LYS A 181 4.54 -1.16 22.79
C LYS A 181 3.33 -0.88 21.90
N PHE A 182 3.29 -1.55 20.75
CA PHE A 182 2.16 -1.52 19.85
C PHE A 182 1.94 -2.93 19.28
N ASP A 183 0.77 -3.49 19.50
CA ASP A 183 0.36 -4.83 19.03
C ASP A 183 1.40 -5.94 19.28
N GLY A 184 2.01 -5.92 20.46
CA GLY A 184 3.02 -6.91 20.89
C GLY A 184 4.46 -6.57 20.50
N GLU A 185 4.68 -5.67 19.56
CA GLU A 185 5.99 -5.20 19.11
C GLU A 185 6.44 -3.94 19.89
N VAL A 186 7.74 -3.74 19.94
CA VAL A 186 8.34 -2.55 20.57
C VAL A 186 8.95 -1.68 19.47
N LEU A 187 8.25 -0.61 19.10
CA LEU A 187 8.62 0.25 17.99
C LEU A 187 8.60 1.73 18.40
N PRO A 188 9.49 2.56 17.83
CA PRO A 188 9.52 4.00 18.06
C PRO A 188 8.47 4.70 17.14
N ILE A 189 7.19 4.50 17.46
CA ILE A 189 6.08 4.99 16.65
C ILE A 189 5.80 6.46 16.98
N MET A 190 5.99 7.34 16.00
CA MET A 190 5.65 8.75 16.10
C MET A 190 4.17 9.00 15.95
N ASP A 191 3.56 8.37 14.94
CA ASP A 191 2.15 8.55 14.62
C ASP A 191 1.61 7.38 13.81
N ASN A 192 0.29 7.30 13.68
CA ASN A 192 -0.39 6.35 12.81
C ASN A 192 -1.44 7.07 11.97
N PHE A 193 -1.64 6.61 10.77
CA PHE A 193 -2.64 7.15 9.86
C PHE A 193 -3.34 6.05 9.07
N VAL A 194 -4.52 6.39 8.56
CA VAL A 194 -5.32 5.50 7.75
C VAL A 194 -5.52 6.13 6.39
N ILE A 195 -5.19 5.40 5.33
CA ILE A 195 -5.57 5.81 3.98
C ILE A 195 -7.03 5.44 3.79
N LYS A 196 -7.89 6.44 3.67
CA LYS A 196 -9.30 6.25 3.34
C LYS A 196 -9.48 6.28 1.83
N PHE A 197 -10.02 5.22 1.29
CA PHE A 197 -10.46 5.18 -0.08
C PHE A 197 -11.76 5.98 -0.22
N ASP A 198 -11.73 7.08 -0.97
CA ASP A 198 -12.93 7.85 -1.30
C ASP A 198 -13.40 7.47 -2.71
N GLU A 199 -14.54 6.78 -2.82
CA GLU A 199 -15.15 6.40 -4.10
C GLU A 199 -15.40 7.60 -5.01
N ARG A 200 -15.61 8.78 -4.45
CA ARG A 200 -15.84 10.01 -5.21
C ARG A 200 -14.61 10.48 -5.98
N ASN A 201 -13.43 10.09 -5.53
CA ASN A 201 -12.16 10.39 -6.21
C ASN A 201 -11.79 9.40 -7.31
N THR A 202 -12.59 8.32 -7.52
CA THR A 202 -12.31 7.27 -8.51
C THR A 202 -12.40 7.74 -9.96
N ASN A 203 -13.03 8.89 -10.24
CA ASN A 203 -13.17 9.44 -11.59
C ASN A 203 -12.00 10.34 -12.02
N ARG A 204 -11.05 10.60 -11.16
CA ARG A 204 -9.81 11.26 -11.58
C ARG A 204 -8.91 10.19 -12.18
N GLU A 205 -8.91 10.12 -13.50
CA GLU A 205 -7.84 9.49 -14.27
C GLU A 205 -6.56 10.27 -13.98
N LEU A 206 -5.83 9.81 -12.97
CA LEU A 206 -4.56 10.41 -12.57
C LEU A 206 -3.46 9.80 -13.43
N VAL A 207 -3.61 10.01 -14.74
CA VAL A 207 -2.55 9.74 -15.70
C VAL A 207 -1.53 10.86 -15.53
N GLY A 208 -0.40 10.56 -14.95
CA GLY A 208 0.79 11.44 -14.99
C GLY A 208 0.88 12.56 -13.97
N SER A 209 -0.03 12.69 -13.00
CA SER A 209 0.16 13.65 -11.91
C SER A 209 0.81 12.98 -10.70
N ARG A 210 1.99 13.46 -10.32
CA ARG A 210 2.65 13.14 -9.04
C ARG A 210 1.76 13.65 -7.91
N LEU A 211 0.75 12.89 -7.50
CA LEU A 211 -0.07 13.26 -6.36
C LEU A 211 0.67 12.91 -5.09
N LEU A 212 0.97 13.94 -4.36
CA LEU A 212 1.36 13.82 -2.97
C LEU A 212 0.08 13.84 -2.13
N ASN A 213 -0.11 12.84 -1.30
CA ASN A 213 -1.13 12.86 -0.27
C ASN A 213 -0.60 13.66 0.91
N LEU A 214 -1.27 14.75 1.22
CA LEU A 214 -0.97 15.51 2.42
C LEU A 214 -1.60 14.81 3.62
N TYR A 215 -0.78 14.42 4.56
CA TYR A 215 -1.19 13.95 5.87
C TYR A 215 -1.00 15.07 6.89
N GLU A 216 -2.07 15.42 7.59
CA GLU A 216 -2.08 16.35 8.71
C GLU A 216 -2.83 15.68 9.88
N PRO A 217 -2.16 15.36 10.99
CA PRO A 217 -2.83 14.78 12.14
C PRO A 217 -3.83 15.78 12.73
N GLN A 218 -5.03 15.32 13.08
CA GLN A 218 -6.05 16.17 13.76
C GLN A 218 -5.53 16.75 15.07
N HIS A 219 -4.69 15.98 15.76
CA HIS A 219 -4.04 16.37 17.01
C HIS A 219 -2.57 15.91 16.95
N ILE A 220 -1.65 16.86 17.10
CA ILE A 220 -0.24 16.56 17.14
C ILE A 220 0.08 15.79 18.42
N LYS A 221 0.54 14.56 18.27
CA LYS A 221 1.00 13.72 19.37
C LYS A 221 2.46 14.06 19.69
N TYR A 222 2.70 14.62 20.84
CA TYR A 222 4.05 14.94 21.29
C TYR A 222 4.65 13.79 22.11
N LEU A 223 5.82 13.33 21.69
CA LEU A 223 6.53 12.21 22.30
C LEU A 223 7.90 12.67 22.77
N PRO A 224 8.43 12.10 23.86
CA PRO A 224 9.79 12.37 24.31
C PRO A 224 10.80 12.08 23.19
N VAL A 225 11.77 12.99 23.04
CA VAL A 225 12.85 12.83 22.06
C VAL A 225 13.90 11.88 22.61
N ASN A 226 14.27 10.88 21.83
CA ASN A 226 15.41 10.03 22.13
C ASN A 226 16.71 10.76 21.76
N VAL A 227 17.27 11.49 22.72
CA VAL A 227 18.44 12.36 22.51
C VAL A 227 19.67 11.60 22.00
N SER A 228 19.81 10.30 22.34
CA SER A 228 20.93 9.48 21.90
C SER A 228 20.94 9.20 20.40
N SER A 229 19.80 9.36 19.73
CA SER A 229 19.61 9.08 18.31
C SER A 229 19.61 10.32 17.43
N PHE A 230 19.75 11.51 18.00
CA PHE A 230 19.50 12.76 17.29
C PHE A 230 20.52 13.12 16.20
N ASN A 231 21.71 12.57 16.24
CA ASN A 231 22.72 12.82 15.21
C ASN A 231 22.43 12.09 13.89
N LYS A 232 21.60 11.06 13.95
CA LYS A 232 21.14 10.30 12.78
C LYS A 232 19.65 10.08 12.90
N LEU A 233 18.89 10.59 11.97
CA LEU A 233 17.46 10.34 11.89
C LEU A 233 17.22 9.18 10.95
N GLU A 234 16.55 8.18 11.48
CA GLU A 234 15.94 7.10 10.69
C GLU A 234 14.43 7.28 10.72
N PHE A 235 13.84 7.22 9.56
CA PHE A 235 12.40 7.39 9.41
C PHE A 235 11.84 6.33 8.47
N SER A 236 10.75 5.70 8.86
CA SER A 236 10.11 4.66 8.06
C SER A 236 8.59 4.79 8.08
N VAL A 237 7.95 4.36 7.00
CA VAL A 237 6.52 4.12 6.96
C VAL A 237 6.30 2.61 6.87
N LEU A 238 5.64 2.05 7.87
CA LEU A 238 5.34 0.63 7.94
C LEU A 238 3.85 0.39 7.73
N ASN A 239 3.50 -0.77 7.19
CA ASN A 239 2.12 -1.25 7.14
C ASN A 239 1.71 -1.91 8.47
N GLU A 240 0.49 -2.37 8.58
CA GLU A 240 -0.06 -3.06 9.75
C GLU A 240 0.67 -4.36 10.14
N ARG A 241 1.51 -4.92 9.24
CA ARG A 241 2.36 -6.09 9.49
C ARG A 241 3.79 -5.71 9.87
N PHE A 242 4.02 -4.44 10.17
CA PHE A 242 5.34 -3.87 10.49
C PHE A 242 6.37 -4.01 9.37
N LEU A 243 5.92 -4.18 8.13
CA LEU A 243 6.78 -4.22 6.95
C LEU A 243 6.86 -2.85 6.31
N PRO A 244 8.03 -2.43 5.80
CA PRO A 244 8.17 -1.19 5.06
C PRO A 244 7.18 -1.11 3.89
N VAL A 245 6.53 0.04 3.75
CA VAL A 245 5.66 0.30 2.60
C VAL A 245 6.51 0.42 1.36
N ARG A 246 6.04 -0.14 0.25
CA ARG A 246 6.72 -0.03 -1.05
C ARG A 246 6.02 1.01 -1.91
N PHE A 247 6.81 1.82 -2.58
CA PHE A 247 6.33 2.83 -3.53
C PHE A 247 6.77 2.47 -4.96
N CYS A 248 6.09 3.02 -5.96
CA CYS A 248 6.52 2.93 -7.37
C CYS A 248 7.79 3.76 -7.60
N ASP A 249 8.55 3.43 -8.65
CA ASP A 249 9.87 4.00 -8.96
C ASP A 249 9.92 5.52 -9.21
N GLU A 250 8.80 6.18 -9.42
CA GLU A 250 8.73 7.61 -9.72
C GLU A 250 8.27 8.43 -8.50
N ILE A 251 9.01 8.37 -7.42
CA ILE A 251 8.67 9.14 -6.23
C ILE A 251 9.35 10.50 -6.29
N GLY A 252 8.56 11.56 -6.12
CA GLY A 252 9.10 12.90 -5.84
C GLY A 252 9.60 13.01 -4.40
N SER A 253 10.25 14.12 -4.07
CA SER A 253 10.70 14.41 -2.71
C SER A 253 9.52 14.34 -1.73
N LEU A 254 9.71 13.65 -0.61
CA LEU A 254 8.78 13.68 0.51
C LEU A 254 9.15 14.82 1.43
N LEU A 255 8.15 15.43 2.03
CA LEU A 255 8.34 16.49 3.01
C LEU A 255 7.71 16.07 4.33
N PHE A 256 8.47 16.21 5.39
CA PHE A 256 8.00 16.02 6.76
C PHE A 256 8.20 17.30 7.55
N LEU A 257 7.17 17.72 8.27
CA LEU A 257 7.25 18.85 9.18
C LEU A 257 7.14 18.35 10.61
N PHE A 258 8.18 18.57 11.38
CA PHE A 258 8.22 18.26 12.81
C PHE A 258 8.12 19.53 13.64
N HIS A 259 7.47 19.45 14.79
CA HIS A 259 7.50 20.48 15.81
C HIS A 259 8.17 19.95 17.06
N PHE A 260 9.25 20.60 17.44
CA PHE A 260 9.97 20.35 18.69
C PHE A 260 9.57 21.36 19.74
N LYS A 261 9.26 20.89 20.93
CA LYS A 261 8.98 21.76 22.07
C LYS A 261 9.66 21.26 23.33
N LYS A 262 10.15 22.20 24.13
CA LYS A 262 10.67 21.95 25.47
C LYS A 262 9.52 21.95 26.46
N ILE A 263 9.43 20.94 27.29
CA ILE A 263 8.46 20.81 28.39
C ILE A 263 9.12 21.10 29.73
#